data_ba05837b589ffe8df128225f1574ab7d
#
_entry.id   ba05837b589ffe8df128225f1574ab7d
#
_cell.length_a   1.000
_cell.length_b   1.000
_cell.length_c   1.000
_cell.angle_alpha   90.00
_cell.angle_beta   90.00
_cell.angle_gamma   90.00
#
_symmetry.space_group_name_H-M   'P 1'
#
loop_
_entity.id
_entity.type
_entity.pdbx_description
1 polymer ?
#
loop_
_entity_poly.entity_id
_entity_poly.type
_entity_poly.pdbx_seq_one_letter_code
_entity_poly.pdbx_strand_id
1 'polypeptide(L)'
;MFKHVTVLLHETVDNLEVKPDGIYVDCTLGGAGHSEYLLGQLTTGHLYCFDQDMNAIDNAKIRLKKFIDEGKVTFIHANFRMIQKKLNELGIKKVDGILYDLGVSSPQLDQIERGFSYHQNAILDMRMDQTAPLTAKEIINEWSYDELVRIFYRYGEEKFSKQIARNIERIRQDHEIETTGELVDIIRDSIPAAARRKGGHPAKRIFQAVRIAVNDELAAVEDSLEQAFDLLEVGGRISVISFHSLEDCIVKTMFKQQSTVEQGPKNLPILPGQLESANFKLITRKPILPTEEEMQENSRSQSAKLRVIERVK
;
A
#
# COMPACT_ATOMS: atom_id res chain seq x y z
N MET A 1 4.27 -4.97 25.89
CA MET A 1 4.65 -4.01 24.83
C MET A 1 4.94 -4.81 23.59
N PHE A 2 3.99 -4.92 22.66
CA PHE A 2 4.20 -5.64 21.41
C PHE A 2 5.28 -4.90 20.61
N LYS A 3 6.38 -5.58 20.33
CA LYS A 3 7.46 -5.04 19.52
C LYS A 3 6.99 -5.11 18.07
N HIS A 4 6.58 -3.99 17.50
CA HIS A 4 6.23 -3.91 16.07
C HIS A 4 7.47 -4.27 15.25
N VAL A 5 7.44 -5.41 14.58
CA VAL A 5 8.49 -5.83 13.66
C VAL A 5 8.11 -5.32 12.27
N THR A 6 8.95 -4.45 11.71
CA THR A 6 8.77 -3.92 10.36
C THR A 6 9.03 -5.03 9.34
N VAL A 7 8.12 -5.21 8.40
CA VAL A 7 8.17 -6.29 7.40
C VAL A 7 9.27 -6.01 6.38
N LEU A 8 10.10 -7.01 6.07
CA LEU A 8 11.19 -6.93 5.08
C LEU A 8 12.06 -5.67 5.26
N LEU A 9 12.39 -5.33 6.53
CA LEU A 9 13.04 -4.08 6.89
C LEU A 9 14.33 -3.85 6.12
N HIS A 10 15.25 -4.81 6.20
CA HIS A 10 16.58 -4.72 5.59
C HIS A 10 16.48 -4.83 4.07
N GLU A 11 15.71 -5.79 3.59
CA GLU A 11 15.54 -6.03 2.16
C GLU A 11 14.99 -4.81 1.43
N THR A 12 14.06 -4.08 2.06
CA THR A 12 13.44 -2.90 1.45
C THR A 12 14.40 -1.72 1.35
N VAL A 13 15.12 -1.43 2.43
CA VAL A 13 16.00 -0.25 2.49
C VAL A 13 17.35 -0.53 1.82
N ASP A 14 17.96 -1.71 2.06
CA ASP A 14 19.28 -2.03 1.50
C ASP A 14 19.24 -2.14 -0.03
N ASN A 15 18.12 -2.59 -0.61
CA ASN A 15 17.93 -2.58 -2.06
C ASN A 15 17.78 -1.18 -2.67
N LEU A 16 17.58 -0.13 -1.88
CA LEU A 16 17.66 1.26 -2.37
C LEU A 16 19.11 1.72 -2.61
N GLU A 17 20.13 0.97 -2.12
CA GLU A 17 21.54 1.35 -2.17
C GLU A 17 21.75 2.79 -1.64
N VAL A 18 21.38 2.99 -0.37
CA VAL A 18 21.31 4.31 0.25
C VAL A 18 22.65 5.03 0.19
N LYS A 19 22.66 6.20 -0.47
CA LYS A 19 23.78 7.14 -0.49
C LYS A 19 23.70 8.02 0.76
N PRO A 20 24.79 8.22 1.51
CA PRO A 20 24.78 8.98 2.75
C PRO A 20 24.32 10.44 2.63
N ASP A 21 24.45 11.03 1.45
CA ASP A 21 24.07 12.40 1.07
C ASP A 21 22.82 12.48 0.19
N GLY A 22 22.18 11.33 -0.09
CA GLY A 22 21.03 11.22 -1.00
C GLY A 22 19.72 11.76 -0.44
N ILE A 23 18.78 11.99 -1.33
CA ILE A 23 17.40 12.40 -1.02
C ILE A 23 16.46 11.21 -1.22
N TYR A 24 15.69 10.89 -0.19
CA TYR A 24 14.79 9.74 -0.19
C TYR A 24 13.37 10.12 0.16
N VAL A 25 12.43 9.26 -0.26
CA VAL A 25 11.01 9.39 0.07
C VAL A 25 10.50 8.08 0.65
N ASP A 26 9.87 8.15 1.81
CA ASP A 26 9.01 7.10 2.36
C ASP A 26 7.55 7.50 2.11
N CYS A 27 6.88 6.78 1.22
CA CYS A 27 5.49 7.07 0.84
C CYS A 27 4.46 6.57 1.85
N THR A 28 4.89 5.77 2.82
CA THR A 28 4.04 5.01 3.74
C THR A 28 4.69 4.94 5.12
N LEU A 29 4.84 6.09 5.75
CA LEU A 29 5.57 6.26 7.02
C LEU A 29 5.13 5.26 8.11
N GLY A 30 3.83 5.09 8.30
CA GLY A 30 3.23 4.14 9.25
C GLY A 30 3.90 4.15 10.62
N GLY A 31 4.50 3.01 11.02
CA GLY A 31 5.25 2.88 12.27
C GLY A 31 6.68 3.44 12.23
N ALA A 32 7.10 4.03 11.12
CA ALA A 32 8.41 4.63 10.88
C ALA A 32 9.64 3.69 11.01
N GLY A 33 9.44 2.37 10.88
CA GLY A 33 10.55 1.43 11.01
C GLY A 33 11.52 1.49 9.84
N HIS A 34 11.02 1.49 8.60
CA HIS A 34 11.85 1.69 7.40
C HIS A 34 12.53 3.05 7.42
N SER A 35 11.76 4.13 7.74
CA SER A 35 12.28 5.48 7.86
C SER A 35 13.42 5.60 8.87
N GLU A 36 13.31 4.99 10.06
CA GLU A 36 14.35 5.02 11.09
C GLU A 36 15.63 4.31 10.61
N TYR A 37 15.49 3.14 9.98
CA TYR A 37 16.63 2.38 9.47
C TYR A 37 17.33 3.10 8.31
N LEU A 38 16.56 3.72 7.40
CA LEU A 38 17.11 4.52 6.31
C LEU A 38 17.83 5.77 6.83
N LEU A 39 17.21 6.52 7.76
CA LEU A 39 17.80 7.71 8.36
C LEU A 39 19.11 7.40 9.09
N GLY A 40 19.24 6.19 9.66
CA GLY A 40 20.49 5.73 10.28
C GLY A 40 21.66 5.61 9.30
N GLN A 41 21.41 5.50 7.99
CA GLN A 41 22.42 5.41 6.94
C GLN A 41 22.75 6.78 6.33
N LEU A 42 21.94 7.83 6.61
CA LEU A 42 22.18 9.19 6.08
C LEU A 42 23.15 9.98 6.97
N THR A 43 24.07 10.69 6.33
CA THR A 43 24.94 11.69 6.98
C THR A 43 24.46 13.11 6.75
N THR A 44 24.44 13.56 5.49
CA THR A 44 23.97 14.88 5.04
C THR A 44 22.73 14.80 4.18
N GLY A 45 22.28 13.59 3.85
CA GLY A 45 21.07 13.34 3.07
C GLY A 45 19.79 13.68 3.82
N HIS A 46 18.65 13.56 3.13
CA HIS A 46 17.35 13.94 3.68
C HIS A 46 16.26 12.93 3.32
N LEU A 47 15.32 12.69 4.25
CA LEU A 47 14.16 11.83 4.05
C LEU A 47 12.86 12.64 4.13
N TYR A 48 12.03 12.51 3.11
CA TYR A 48 10.65 13.01 3.07
C TYR A 48 9.69 11.87 3.35
N CYS A 49 8.88 11.99 4.40
CA CYS A 49 7.96 10.95 4.84
C CYS A 49 6.51 11.36 4.62
N PHE A 50 5.78 10.60 3.84
CA PHE A 50 4.36 10.79 3.60
C PHE A 50 3.53 9.87 4.49
N ASP A 51 2.45 10.39 5.02
CA ASP A 51 1.33 9.61 5.54
C ASP A 51 0.05 10.45 5.46
N GLN A 52 -1.06 9.79 5.19
CA GLN A 52 -2.39 10.41 5.25
C GLN A 52 -3.04 10.29 6.63
N ASP A 53 -2.48 9.46 7.53
CA ASP A 53 -2.91 9.31 8.91
C ASP A 53 -2.09 10.21 9.84
N MET A 54 -2.72 11.24 10.39
CA MET A 54 -2.05 12.16 11.31
C MET A 54 -1.51 11.45 12.56
N ASN A 55 -2.18 10.39 13.02
CA ASN A 55 -1.71 9.60 14.16
C ASN A 55 -0.37 8.90 13.86
N ALA A 56 -0.17 8.43 12.62
CA ALA A 56 1.10 7.84 12.20
C ALA A 56 2.21 8.90 12.24
N ILE A 57 1.95 10.10 11.73
CA ILE A 57 2.92 11.21 11.75
C ILE A 57 3.30 11.60 13.17
N ASP A 58 2.33 11.74 14.07
CA ASP A 58 2.60 12.15 15.45
C ASP A 58 3.39 11.09 16.23
N ASN A 59 3.10 9.81 16.02
CA ASN A 59 3.89 8.71 16.59
C ASN A 59 5.31 8.67 16.01
N ALA A 60 5.45 8.89 14.70
CA ALA A 60 6.75 8.92 14.03
C ALA A 60 7.62 10.09 14.52
N LYS A 61 7.06 11.26 14.79
CA LYS A 61 7.79 12.40 15.38
C LYS A 61 8.43 12.05 16.72
N ILE A 62 7.76 11.24 17.53
CA ILE A 62 8.32 10.76 18.81
C ILE A 62 9.50 9.81 18.54
N ARG A 63 9.29 8.84 17.66
CA ARG A 63 10.28 7.81 17.33
C ARG A 63 11.53 8.39 16.67
N LEU A 64 11.32 9.32 15.73
CA LEU A 64 12.36 9.90 14.89
C LEU A 64 12.93 11.22 15.44
N LYS A 65 12.63 11.56 16.72
CA LYS A 65 13.02 12.84 17.33
C LYS A 65 14.49 13.20 17.10
N LYS A 66 15.41 12.24 17.25
CA LYS A 66 16.85 12.45 17.00
C LYS A 66 17.10 13.03 15.59
N PHE A 67 16.49 12.44 14.56
CA PHE A 67 16.69 12.85 13.17
C PHE A 67 15.98 14.17 12.83
N ILE A 68 14.89 14.50 13.56
CA ILE A 68 14.26 15.81 13.49
C ILE A 68 15.20 16.88 14.03
N ASP A 69 15.81 16.65 15.19
CA ASP A 69 16.75 17.57 15.81
C ASP A 69 18.03 17.76 14.94
N GLU A 70 18.39 16.76 14.13
CA GLU A 70 19.47 16.81 13.14
C GLU A 70 19.04 17.45 11.81
N GLY A 71 17.77 17.79 11.61
CA GLY A 71 17.24 18.39 10.37
C GLY A 71 17.19 17.44 9.17
N LYS A 72 17.18 16.11 9.38
CA LYS A 72 17.29 15.08 8.33
C LYS A 72 15.96 14.54 7.82
N VAL A 73 14.83 14.92 8.41
CA VAL A 73 13.52 14.38 8.06
C VAL A 73 12.45 15.47 7.96
N THR A 74 11.60 15.37 6.96
CA THR A 74 10.42 16.22 6.77
C THR A 74 9.18 15.34 6.66
N PHE A 75 8.15 15.62 7.47
CA PHE A 75 6.86 14.94 7.41
C PHE A 75 5.88 15.69 6.53
N ILE A 76 5.16 14.96 5.68
CA ILE A 76 4.19 15.49 4.74
C ILE A 76 2.85 14.79 5.00
N HIS A 77 1.90 15.50 5.59
CA HIS A 77 0.54 14.99 5.80
C HIS A 77 -0.22 15.06 4.46
N ALA A 78 -0.13 14.00 3.69
CA ALA A 78 -0.81 13.85 2.42
C ALA A 78 -0.84 12.38 1.98
N ASN A 79 -1.82 12.04 1.13
CA ASN A 79 -1.76 10.78 0.40
C ASN A 79 -0.60 10.81 -0.60
N PHE A 80 0.17 9.73 -0.71
CA PHE A 80 1.32 9.60 -1.60
C PHE A 80 0.98 9.77 -3.09
N ARG A 81 -0.29 9.68 -3.51
CA ARG A 81 -0.73 10.06 -4.87
C ARG A 81 -0.40 11.50 -5.24
N MET A 82 -0.08 12.33 -4.26
CA MET A 82 0.32 13.73 -4.45
C MET A 82 1.85 13.94 -4.38
N ILE A 83 2.64 12.85 -4.51
CA ILE A 83 4.08 12.86 -4.27
C ILE A 83 4.81 13.95 -5.06
N GLN A 84 4.61 14.03 -6.36
CA GLN A 84 5.28 15.01 -7.22
C GLN A 84 4.90 16.45 -6.87
N LYS A 85 3.60 16.70 -6.64
CA LYS A 85 3.12 18.03 -6.27
C LYS A 85 3.74 18.47 -4.95
N LYS A 86 3.71 17.61 -3.93
CA LYS A 86 4.21 17.96 -2.59
C LYS A 86 5.71 18.14 -2.54
N LEU A 87 6.48 17.33 -3.25
CA LEU A 87 7.93 17.51 -3.37
C LEU A 87 8.28 18.79 -4.15
N ASN A 88 7.56 19.08 -5.23
CA ASN A 88 7.74 20.32 -5.99
C ASN A 88 7.45 21.57 -5.15
N GLU A 89 6.44 21.55 -4.28
CA GLU A 89 6.15 22.63 -3.32
C GLU A 89 7.33 22.89 -2.38
N LEU A 90 8.15 21.87 -2.09
CA LEU A 90 9.37 21.95 -1.28
C LEU A 90 10.64 22.19 -2.10
N GLY A 91 10.51 22.39 -3.42
CA GLY A 91 11.64 22.62 -4.33
C GLY A 91 12.40 21.36 -4.73
N ILE A 92 11.92 20.19 -4.39
CA ILE A 92 12.54 18.89 -4.70
C ILE A 92 12.00 18.40 -6.04
N LYS A 93 12.87 18.27 -7.02
CA LYS A 93 12.52 17.82 -8.38
C LYS A 93 12.94 16.40 -8.67
N LYS A 94 13.97 15.91 -7.97
CA LYS A 94 14.53 14.58 -8.14
C LYS A 94 14.92 14.00 -6.79
N VAL A 95 14.89 12.64 -6.71
CA VAL A 95 15.24 11.89 -5.50
C VAL A 95 16.07 10.64 -5.85
N ASP A 96 16.91 10.18 -4.93
CA ASP A 96 17.77 9.00 -5.10
C ASP A 96 17.05 7.68 -4.84
N GLY A 97 15.95 7.71 -4.09
CA GLY A 97 15.16 6.50 -3.86
C GLY A 97 13.79 6.78 -3.25
N ILE A 98 12.87 5.86 -3.52
CA ILE A 98 11.49 5.91 -3.03
C ILE A 98 11.10 4.54 -2.50
N LEU A 99 10.50 4.50 -1.32
CA LEU A 99 9.97 3.26 -0.75
C LEU A 99 8.46 3.35 -0.51
N TYR A 100 7.80 2.20 -0.64
CA TYR A 100 6.39 1.98 -0.35
C TYR A 100 6.24 0.71 0.47
N ASP A 101 5.56 0.79 1.62
CA ASP A 101 5.07 -0.33 2.42
C ASP A 101 3.53 -0.26 2.37
N LEU A 102 2.93 -0.89 1.32
CA LEU A 102 1.53 -0.72 1.00
C LEU A 102 0.61 -1.38 2.02
N GLY A 103 -0.66 -0.97 2.03
CA GLY A 103 -1.71 -1.53 2.87
C GLY A 103 -1.93 -0.76 4.16
N VAL A 104 -2.32 -1.47 5.22
CA VAL A 104 -2.68 -0.88 6.53
C VAL A 104 -1.55 -1.00 7.53
N SER A 105 -1.33 0.06 8.28
CA SER A 105 -0.38 0.05 9.39
C SER A 105 -0.90 -0.80 10.57
N SER A 106 0.03 -1.32 11.38
CA SER A 106 -0.33 -2.07 12.59
C SER A 106 -1.19 -1.25 13.55
N PRO A 107 -0.88 0.03 13.85
CA PRO A 107 -1.77 0.86 14.67
C PRO A 107 -3.20 0.96 14.15
N GLN A 108 -3.40 1.04 12.84
CA GLN A 108 -4.75 1.07 12.25
C GLN A 108 -5.54 -0.21 12.50
N LEU A 109 -4.86 -1.38 12.48
CA LEU A 109 -5.48 -2.67 12.79
C LEU A 109 -5.71 -2.88 14.29
N ASP A 110 -4.83 -2.35 15.14
CA ASP A 110 -4.85 -2.57 16.58
C ASP A 110 -5.81 -1.60 17.31
N GLN A 111 -6.09 -0.42 16.73
CA GLN A 111 -7.07 0.54 17.22
C GLN A 111 -8.48 0.12 16.80
N ILE A 112 -9.25 -0.42 17.74
CA ILE A 112 -10.57 -1.01 17.49
C ILE A 112 -11.51 -0.01 16.82
N GLU A 113 -11.52 1.22 17.30
CA GLU A 113 -12.37 2.32 16.84
C GLU A 113 -12.18 2.70 15.37
N ARG A 114 -11.06 2.31 14.76
CA ARG A 114 -10.77 2.57 13.34
C ARG A 114 -11.56 1.64 12.38
N GLY A 115 -12.13 0.55 12.88
CA GLY A 115 -12.99 -0.35 12.11
C GLY A 115 -12.31 -1.20 11.03
N PHE A 116 -10.98 -1.31 11.00
CA PHE A 116 -10.26 -2.13 10.02
C PHE A 116 -10.32 -3.63 10.30
N SER A 117 -10.53 -4.01 11.57
CA SER A 117 -10.50 -5.40 12.00
C SER A 117 -11.88 -6.05 11.95
N TYR A 118 -11.97 -7.23 11.38
CA TYR A 118 -13.16 -8.09 11.41
C TYR A 118 -13.22 -9.03 12.64
N HIS A 119 -12.24 -8.91 13.54
CA HIS A 119 -12.19 -9.70 14.77
C HIS A 119 -12.82 -9.00 15.97
N GLN A 120 -13.03 -7.71 15.87
CA GLN A 120 -13.52 -6.86 16.95
C GLN A 120 -14.71 -6.04 16.45
N ASN A 121 -15.69 -5.79 17.34
CA ASN A 121 -16.84 -4.99 16.97
C ASN A 121 -16.55 -3.50 17.17
N ALA A 122 -16.70 -2.73 16.10
CA ALA A 122 -16.46 -1.30 16.04
C ALA A 122 -17.38 -0.63 15.02
N ILE A 123 -17.37 0.70 14.96
CA ILE A 123 -18.05 1.46 13.89
C ILE A 123 -17.41 1.12 12.53
N LEU A 124 -18.22 1.06 11.48
CA LEU A 124 -17.77 0.86 10.09
C LEU A 124 -17.13 2.15 9.55
N ASP A 125 -15.86 2.40 9.90
CA ASP A 125 -15.11 3.58 9.44
C ASP A 125 -14.14 3.22 8.30
N MET A 126 -13.05 2.55 8.57
CA MET A 126 -11.98 2.11 7.66
C MET A 126 -11.24 3.24 6.93
N ARG A 127 -11.40 4.51 7.31
CA ARG A 127 -10.63 5.61 6.71
C ARG A 127 -9.19 5.61 7.22
N MET A 128 -8.24 5.71 6.33
CA MET A 128 -6.85 6.01 6.67
C MET A 128 -6.70 7.49 7.01
N ASP A 129 -7.22 8.37 6.16
CA ASP A 129 -7.40 9.80 6.46
C ASP A 129 -8.76 10.02 7.15
N GLN A 130 -8.75 10.27 8.46
CA GLN A 130 -9.98 10.48 9.25
C GLN A 130 -10.72 11.77 8.90
N THR A 131 -10.12 12.66 8.10
CA THR A 131 -10.79 13.89 7.62
C THR A 131 -11.56 13.67 6.31
N ALA A 132 -11.34 12.54 5.62
CA ALA A 132 -12.07 12.18 4.42
C ALA A 132 -13.56 11.91 4.72
N PRO A 133 -14.49 12.27 3.83
CA PRO A 133 -15.92 12.12 4.10
C PRO A 133 -16.44 10.68 3.97
N LEU A 134 -15.83 9.86 3.09
CA LEU A 134 -16.33 8.52 2.77
C LEU A 134 -15.84 7.50 3.79
N THR A 135 -16.76 6.83 4.49
CA THR A 135 -16.48 5.73 5.41
C THR A 135 -16.99 4.39 4.85
N ALA A 136 -16.62 3.29 5.51
CA ALA A 136 -17.18 1.98 5.20
C ALA A 136 -18.70 1.93 5.41
N LYS A 137 -19.23 2.72 6.36
CA LYS A 137 -20.66 2.81 6.64
C LYS A 137 -21.43 3.35 5.42
N GLU A 138 -20.99 4.46 4.82
CA GLU A 138 -21.62 5.02 3.61
C GLU A 138 -21.56 4.02 2.45
N ILE A 139 -20.40 3.34 2.24
CA ILE A 139 -20.30 2.34 1.18
C ILE A 139 -21.34 1.23 1.36
N ILE A 140 -21.43 0.67 2.56
CA ILE A 140 -22.34 -0.47 2.84
C ILE A 140 -23.82 -0.05 2.77
N ASN A 141 -24.16 1.15 3.25
CA ASN A 141 -25.55 1.57 3.33
C ASN A 141 -26.07 2.32 2.10
N GLU A 142 -25.20 3.05 1.38
CA GLU A 142 -25.64 3.95 0.31
C GLU A 142 -25.32 3.46 -1.10
N TRP A 143 -24.22 2.71 -1.29
CA TRP A 143 -23.85 2.25 -2.63
C TRP A 143 -24.85 1.24 -3.18
N SER A 144 -25.09 1.31 -4.50
CA SER A 144 -26.00 0.40 -5.19
C SER A 144 -25.54 -1.06 -5.11
N TYR A 145 -26.46 -1.98 -5.33
CA TYR A 145 -26.16 -3.41 -5.42
C TYR A 145 -25.02 -3.71 -6.41
N ASP A 146 -25.06 -3.08 -7.59
CA ASP A 146 -24.06 -3.31 -8.64
C ASP A 146 -22.67 -2.78 -8.25
N GLU A 147 -22.61 -1.65 -7.55
CA GLU A 147 -21.34 -1.11 -7.01
C GLU A 147 -20.77 -2.01 -5.94
N LEU A 148 -21.59 -2.48 -5.00
CA LEU A 148 -21.14 -3.45 -3.98
C LEU A 148 -20.65 -4.74 -4.62
N VAL A 149 -21.39 -5.32 -5.57
CA VAL A 149 -20.93 -6.52 -6.30
C VAL A 149 -19.62 -6.27 -7.01
N ARG A 150 -19.46 -5.10 -7.66
CA ARG A 150 -18.24 -4.73 -8.37
C ARG A 150 -17.01 -4.70 -7.45
N ILE A 151 -17.09 -4.03 -6.28
CA ILE A 151 -15.95 -3.97 -5.36
C ILE A 151 -15.68 -5.32 -4.70
N PHE A 152 -16.71 -6.05 -4.27
CA PHE A 152 -16.53 -7.36 -3.65
C PHE A 152 -15.89 -8.37 -4.61
N TYR A 153 -16.23 -8.30 -5.89
CA TYR A 153 -15.65 -9.16 -6.92
C TYR A 153 -14.23 -8.71 -7.31
N ARG A 154 -14.04 -7.40 -7.61
CA ARG A 154 -12.76 -6.88 -8.11
C ARG A 154 -11.72 -6.73 -7.02
N TYR A 155 -12.09 -6.18 -5.86
CA TYR A 155 -11.16 -5.86 -4.78
C TYR A 155 -11.08 -6.97 -3.71
N GLY A 156 -12.16 -7.72 -3.54
CA GLY A 156 -12.21 -8.85 -2.61
C GLY A 156 -11.90 -10.19 -3.24
N GLU A 157 -11.95 -10.30 -4.58
CA GLU A 157 -11.90 -11.59 -5.30
C GLU A 157 -12.90 -12.60 -4.70
N GLU A 158 -14.06 -12.11 -4.23
CA GLU A 158 -15.06 -12.90 -3.51
C GLU A 158 -16.07 -13.54 -4.46
N LYS A 159 -16.18 -14.87 -4.39
CA LYS A 159 -17.08 -15.63 -5.27
C LYS A 159 -18.57 -15.43 -4.95
N PHE A 160 -18.88 -15.12 -3.69
CA PHE A 160 -20.25 -14.92 -3.20
C PHE A 160 -20.68 -13.43 -3.21
N SER A 161 -19.97 -12.57 -3.95
CA SER A 161 -20.21 -11.13 -4.05
C SER A 161 -21.68 -10.76 -4.24
N LYS A 162 -22.36 -11.44 -5.17
CA LYS A 162 -23.78 -11.19 -5.46
C LYS A 162 -24.70 -11.52 -4.30
N GLN A 163 -24.43 -12.60 -3.59
CA GLN A 163 -25.26 -13.04 -2.46
C GLN A 163 -25.05 -12.13 -1.25
N ILE A 164 -23.79 -11.75 -0.99
CA ILE A 164 -23.45 -10.84 0.11
C ILE A 164 -24.09 -9.46 -0.15
N ALA A 165 -23.92 -8.89 -1.34
CA ALA A 165 -24.51 -7.60 -1.72
C ALA A 165 -26.04 -7.60 -1.61
N ARG A 166 -26.70 -8.68 -2.05
CA ARG A 166 -28.17 -8.82 -1.92
C ARG A 166 -28.64 -8.86 -0.46
N ASN A 167 -27.91 -9.54 0.41
CA ASN A 167 -28.24 -9.58 1.83
C ASN A 167 -28.01 -8.24 2.51
N ILE A 168 -26.93 -7.53 2.17
CA ILE A 168 -26.70 -6.14 2.63
C ILE A 168 -27.87 -5.27 2.19
N GLU A 169 -28.21 -5.27 0.89
CA GLU A 169 -29.30 -4.47 0.35
C GLU A 169 -30.65 -4.75 1.05
N ARG A 170 -30.95 -6.02 1.35
CA ARG A 170 -32.16 -6.40 2.08
C ARG A 170 -32.15 -5.89 3.51
N ILE A 171 -31.06 -6.07 4.24
CA ILE A 171 -30.98 -5.73 5.67
C ILE A 171 -31.00 -4.21 5.87
N ARG A 172 -30.32 -3.44 5.03
CA ARG A 172 -30.31 -1.97 5.16
C ARG A 172 -31.65 -1.30 4.85
N GLN A 173 -32.65 -2.04 4.32
CA GLN A 173 -34.03 -1.56 4.21
C GLN A 173 -34.74 -1.55 5.57
N ASP A 174 -34.35 -2.43 6.49
CA ASP A 174 -34.95 -2.54 7.80
C ASP A 174 -34.25 -1.62 8.83
N HIS A 175 -32.92 -1.57 8.79
CA HIS A 175 -32.08 -0.73 9.66
C HIS A 175 -30.71 -0.52 9.04
N GLU A 176 -30.06 0.57 9.42
CA GLU A 176 -28.71 0.92 8.98
C GLU A 176 -27.68 -0.04 9.58
N ILE A 177 -26.75 -0.53 8.76
CA ILE A 177 -25.65 -1.39 9.20
C ILE A 177 -24.54 -0.49 9.74
N GLU A 178 -24.31 -0.51 11.04
CA GLU A 178 -23.43 0.44 11.71
C GLU A 178 -22.08 -0.12 12.10
N THR A 179 -22.01 -1.45 12.35
CA THR A 179 -20.83 -2.02 12.97
C THR A 179 -20.16 -3.10 12.14
N THR A 180 -18.87 -3.28 12.39
CA THR A 180 -18.06 -4.35 11.78
C THR A 180 -18.61 -5.73 12.13
N GLY A 181 -19.13 -5.91 13.35
CA GLY A 181 -19.74 -7.17 13.80
C GLY A 181 -20.99 -7.51 12.99
N GLU A 182 -21.90 -6.58 12.78
CA GLU A 182 -23.07 -6.76 11.93
C GLU A 182 -22.69 -7.16 10.50
N LEU A 183 -21.71 -6.46 9.91
CA LEU A 183 -21.22 -6.78 8.58
C LEU A 183 -20.61 -8.19 8.53
N VAL A 184 -19.82 -8.60 9.53
CA VAL A 184 -19.27 -9.95 9.64
C VAL A 184 -20.37 -11.00 9.68
N ASP A 185 -21.44 -10.78 10.46
CA ASP A 185 -22.56 -11.70 10.55
C ASP A 185 -23.30 -11.83 9.22
N ILE A 186 -23.57 -10.73 8.55
CA ILE A 186 -24.19 -10.71 7.22
C ILE A 186 -23.34 -11.49 6.20
N ILE A 187 -22.04 -11.27 6.18
CA ILE A 187 -21.12 -12.01 5.29
C ILE A 187 -21.13 -13.49 5.60
N ARG A 188 -21.03 -13.86 6.87
CA ARG A 188 -21.04 -15.25 7.33
C ARG A 188 -22.32 -15.97 6.89
N ASP A 189 -23.46 -15.34 7.08
CA ASP A 189 -24.77 -15.93 6.77
C ASP A 189 -25.04 -15.97 5.26
N SER A 190 -24.33 -15.15 4.48
CA SER A 190 -24.39 -15.14 3.01
C SER A 190 -23.57 -16.25 2.35
N ILE A 191 -22.56 -16.79 3.05
CA ILE A 191 -21.64 -17.79 2.50
C ILE A 191 -22.05 -19.18 2.97
N PRO A 192 -22.25 -20.17 2.07
CA PRO A 192 -22.60 -21.54 2.45
C PRO A 192 -21.59 -22.16 3.43
N ALA A 193 -22.09 -22.91 4.44
CA ALA A 193 -21.27 -23.50 5.49
C ALA A 193 -20.11 -24.36 4.95
N ALA A 194 -20.33 -25.08 3.85
CA ALA A 194 -19.31 -25.91 3.21
C ALA A 194 -18.14 -25.06 2.62
N ALA A 195 -18.44 -23.86 2.12
CA ALA A 195 -17.42 -22.93 1.60
C ALA A 195 -16.63 -22.27 2.74
N ARG A 196 -17.29 -21.92 3.85
CA ARG A 196 -16.66 -21.32 5.04
C ARG A 196 -15.61 -22.22 5.70
N ARG A 197 -15.76 -23.55 5.59
CA ARG A 197 -14.84 -24.55 6.20
C ARG A 197 -13.52 -24.68 5.44
N LYS A 198 -13.45 -24.24 4.18
CA LYS A 198 -12.30 -24.46 3.28
C LYS A 198 -11.38 -23.26 3.12
N GLY A 199 -11.59 -22.18 3.86
CA GLY A 199 -10.84 -20.93 3.70
C GLY A 199 -10.48 -20.27 5.02
N GLY A 200 -9.82 -19.11 4.93
CA GLY A 200 -9.62 -18.22 6.07
C GLY A 200 -10.93 -17.58 6.52
N HIS A 201 -10.84 -16.56 7.37
CA HIS A 201 -12.02 -15.87 7.90
C HIS A 201 -12.90 -15.33 6.76
N PRO A 202 -14.22 -15.61 6.73
CA PRO A 202 -15.10 -15.30 5.59
C PRO A 202 -15.19 -13.81 5.30
N ALA A 203 -15.06 -12.95 6.31
CA ALA A 203 -15.11 -11.49 6.13
C ALA A 203 -13.82 -10.90 5.56
N LYS A 204 -12.68 -11.60 5.57
CA LYS A 204 -11.37 -11.05 5.16
C LYS A 204 -11.42 -10.35 3.80
N ARG A 205 -12.03 -10.99 2.81
CA ARG A 205 -12.09 -10.49 1.43
C ARG A 205 -12.99 -9.27 1.28
N ILE A 206 -14.12 -9.26 1.96
CA ILE A 206 -15.07 -8.14 1.92
C ILE A 206 -14.51 -6.94 2.66
N PHE A 207 -13.87 -7.14 3.82
CA PHE A 207 -13.19 -6.05 4.54
C PHE A 207 -12.06 -5.45 3.70
N GLN A 208 -11.26 -6.27 3.02
CA GLN A 208 -10.27 -5.78 2.06
C GLN A 208 -10.93 -4.96 0.94
N ALA A 209 -12.03 -5.45 0.37
CA ALA A 209 -12.73 -4.77 -0.73
C ALA A 209 -13.28 -3.41 -0.32
N VAL A 210 -13.92 -3.34 0.85
CA VAL A 210 -14.48 -2.09 1.40
C VAL A 210 -13.35 -1.12 1.74
N ARG A 211 -12.28 -1.59 2.39
CA ARG A 211 -11.10 -0.77 2.72
C ARG A 211 -10.46 -0.14 1.49
N ILE A 212 -10.24 -0.94 0.45
CA ILE A 212 -9.69 -0.46 -0.83
C ILE A 212 -10.61 0.61 -1.43
N ALA A 213 -11.93 0.41 -1.37
CA ALA A 213 -12.90 1.36 -1.91
C ALA A 213 -12.98 2.65 -1.10
N VAL A 214 -12.94 2.58 0.26
CA VAL A 214 -12.93 3.76 1.15
C VAL A 214 -11.73 4.65 0.87
N ASN A 215 -10.56 4.06 0.68
CA ASN A 215 -9.29 4.78 0.63
C ASN A 215 -8.75 4.96 -0.80
N ASP A 216 -9.46 4.43 -1.81
CA ASP A 216 -9.04 4.43 -3.22
C ASP A 216 -7.59 3.94 -3.41
N GLU A 217 -7.23 2.87 -2.67
CA GLU A 217 -5.85 2.44 -2.49
C GLU A 217 -5.15 2.08 -3.80
N LEU A 218 -5.82 1.36 -4.69
CA LEU A 218 -5.20 0.87 -5.94
C LEU A 218 -4.91 2.01 -6.92
N ALA A 219 -5.86 2.95 -7.09
CA ALA A 219 -5.63 4.11 -7.94
C ALA A 219 -4.54 5.02 -7.35
N ALA A 220 -4.47 5.16 -6.01
CA ALA A 220 -3.40 5.92 -5.38
C ALA A 220 -2.01 5.32 -5.66
N VAL A 221 -1.89 3.98 -5.70
CA VAL A 221 -0.63 3.30 -6.05
C VAL A 221 -0.25 3.55 -7.51
N GLU A 222 -1.21 3.43 -8.44
CA GLU A 222 -0.98 3.70 -9.87
C GLU A 222 -0.54 5.14 -10.09
N ASP A 223 -1.32 6.12 -9.61
CA ASP A 223 -1.04 7.56 -9.73
C ASP A 223 0.32 7.94 -9.14
N SER A 224 0.68 7.35 -8.00
CA SER A 224 1.94 7.65 -7.32
C SER A 224 3.14 7.03 -8.03
N LEU A 225 3.05 5.79 -8.50
CA LEU A 225 4.15 5.12 -9.20
C LEU A 225 4.48 5.81 -10.53
N GLU A 226 3.47 6.29 -11.28
CA GLU A 226 3.71 7.08 -12.49
C GLU A 226 4.57 8.31 -12.19
N GLN A 227 4.24 9.06 -11.14
CA GLN A 227 4.99 10.23 -10.69
C GLN A 227 6.38 9.84 -10.15
N ALA A 228 6.48 8.70 -9.46
CA ALA A 228 7.73 8.22 -8.87
C ALA A 228 8.79 7.90 -9.93
N PHE A 229 8.39 7.34 -11.08
CA PHE A 229 9.31 7.11 -12.19
C PHE A 229 9.93 8.40 -12.71
N ASP A 230 9.15 9.48 -12.78
CA ASP A 230 9.63 10.78 -13.22
C ASP A 230 10.52 11.46 -12.18
N LEU A 231 10.24 11.27 -10.90
CA LEU A 231 10.98 11.87 -9.79
C LEU A 231 12.35 11.23 -9.54
N LEU A 232 12.56 9.99 -9.99
CA LEU A 232 13.76 9.24 -9.68
C LEU A 232 14.97 9.76 -10.45
N GLU A 233 16.11 9.93 -9.78
CA GLU A 233 17.42 10.20 -10.43
C GLU A 233 17.93 8.94 -11.15
N VAL A 234 18.86 9.13 -12.09
CA VAL A 234 19.58 8.01 -12.71
C VAL A 234 20.42 7.29 -11.67
N GLY A 235 20.28 5.96 -11.60
CA GLY A 235 20.86 5.13 -10.55
C GLY A 235 20.02 5.07 -9.28
N GLY A 236 18.91 5.83 -9.21
CA GLY A 236 17.96 5.74 -8.10
C GLY A 236 17.04 4.52 -8.21
N ARG A 237 16.44 4.11 -7.09
CA ARG A 237 15.61 2.90 -6.99
C ARG A 237 14.27 3.15 -6.33
N ILE A 238 13.27 2.37 -6.75
CA ILE A 238 11.97 2.30 -6.10
C ILE A 238 11.82 0.89 -5.52
N SER A 239 11.56 0.81 -4.20
CA SER A 239 11.25 -0.42 -3.47
C SER A 239 9.78 -0.40 -3.06
N VAL A 240 9.03 -1.47 -3.40
CA VAL A 240 7.59 -1.56 -3.10
C VAL A 240 7.29 -2.91 -2.45
N ILE A 241 6.76 -2.87 -1.22
CA ILE A 241 6.16 -4.02 -0.56
C ILE A 241 4.65 -4.01 -0.81
N SER A 242 4.10 -5.13 -1.25
CA SER A 242 2.67 -5.37 -1.42
C SER A 242 2.21 -6.54 -0.56
N PHE A 243 0.96 -6.53 -0.09
CA PHE A 243 0.40 -7.55 0.81
C PHE A 243 -0.74 -8.36 0.21
N HIS A 244 -1.23 -7.99 -0.97
CA HIS A 244 -2.24 -8.77 -1.68
C HIS A 244 -2.00 -8.77 -3.21
N SER A 245 -2.71 -9.67 -3.89
CA SER A 245 -2.57 -9.95 -5.32
C SER A 245 -2.76 -8.72 -6.21
N LEU A 246 -3.69 -7.84 -5.87
CA LEU A 246 -4.03 -6.68 -6.70
C LEU A 246 -2.91 -5.62 -6.68
N GLU A 247 -2.36 -5.30 -5.49
CA GLU A 247 -1.19 -4.42 -5.36
C GLU A 247 0.00 -5.00 -6.14
N ASP A 248 0.33 -6.27 -5.89
CA ASP A 248 1.46 -6.94 -6.57
C ASP A 248 1.29 -6.95 -8.10
N CYS A 249 0.05 -7.10 -8.58
CA CYS A 249 -0.25 -7.06 -10.03
C CYS A 249 0.03 -5.68 -10.62
N ILE A 250 -0.40 -4.60 -9.96
CA ILE A 250 -0.15 -3.22 -10.38
C ILE A 250 1.36 -2.96 -10.45
N VAL A 251 2.06 -3.17 -9.33
CA VAL A 251 3.51 -2.92 -9.24
C VAL A 251 4.27 -3.73 -10.30
N LYS A 252 3.99 -5.02 -10.42
CA LYS A 252 4.62 -5.90 -11.41
C LYS A 252 4.38 -5.42 -12.84
N THR A 253 3.16 -5.00 -13.15
CA THR A 253 2.77 -4.55 -14.50
C THR A 253 3.47 -3.25 -14.84
N MET A 254 3.43 -2.25 -13.97
CA MET A 254 4.06 -0.94 -14.18
C MET A 254 5.59 -1.05 -14.27
N PHE A 255 6.21 -1.82 -13.37
CA PHE A 255 7.66 -2.07 -13.42
C PHE A 255 8.08 -2.77 -14.71
N LYS A 256 7.29 -3.75 -15.19
CA LYS A 256 7.55 -4.42 -16.44
C LYS A 256 7.42 -3.46 -17.64
N GLN A 257 6.40 -2.60 -17.66
CA GLN A 257 6.22 -1.61 -18.72
C GLN A 257 7.42 -0.67 -18.80
N GLN A 258 7.88 -0.11 -17.67
CA GLN A 258 9.03 0.80 -17.61
C GLN A 258 10.37 0.13 -17.97
N SER A 259 10.50 -1.16 -17.70
CA SER A 259 11.73 -1.92 -17.96
C SER A 259 11.75 -2.64 -19.33
N THR A 260 10.71 -2.47 -20.14
CA THR A 260 10.60 -3.11 -21.45
C THR A 260 10.59 -2.04 -22.54
N VAL A 261 11.44 -2.19 -23.55
CA VAL A 261 11.35 -1.38 -24.76
C VAL A 261 10.23 -1.92 -25.64
N GLU A 262 9.37 -1.08 -26.14
CA GLU A 262 8.44 -1.46 -27.19
C GLU A 262 9.23 -1.91 -28.42
N GLN A 263 9.27 -3.21 -28.65
CA GLN A 263 9.83 -3.73 -29.89
C GLN A 263 8.90 -3.29 -31.02
N GLY A 264 9.45 -2.59 -32.00
CA GLY A 264 8.74 -2.28 -33.24
C GLY A 264 8.15 -3.55 -33.90
N PRO A 265 7.36 -3.42 -34.97
CA PRO A 265 6.67 -4.55 -35.60
C PRO A 265 7.61 -5.73 -35.79
N LYS A 266 7.18 -6.92 -35.39
CA LYS A 266 7.98 -8.17 -35.34
C LYS A 266 8.70 -8.58 -36.63
N ASN A 267 8.44 -7.89 -37.76
CA ASN A 267 8.93 -8.24 -39.10
C ASN A 267 9.83 -7.17 -39.72
N LEU A 268 10.24 -6.14 -39.00
CA LEU A 268 11.19 -5.15 -39.51
C LEU A 268 12.59 -5.48 -38.97
N PRO A 269 13.61 -5.65 -39.84
CA PRO A 269 14.99 -5.80 -39.40
C PRO A 269 15.44 -4.50 -38.72
N ILE A 270 15.65 -4.56 -37.42
CA ILE A 270 16.16 -3.44 -36.61
C ILE A 270 17.69 -3.47 -36.74
N LEU A 271 18.30 -2.38 -37.17
CA LEU A 271 19.74 -2.25 -37.19
C LEU A 271 20.31 -2.23 -35.76
N PRO A 272 21.48 -2.85 -35.47
CA PRO A 272 22.05 -2.95 -34.13
C PRO A 272 22.21 -1.62 -33.36
N GLY A 273 22.24 -0.47 -34.05
CA GLY A 273 22.31 0.88 -33.44
C GLY A 273 20.97 1.56 -33.17
N GLN A 274 19.83 0.94 -33.49
CA GLN A 274 18.48 1.48 -33.31
C GLN A 274 17.73 0.81 -32.15
N LEU A 275 18.36 -0.08 -31.42
CA LEU A 275 17.80 -0.68 -30.22
C LEU A 275 17.83 0.38 -29.10
N GLU A 276 16.72 1.06 -28.89
CA GLU A 276 16.52 1.83 -27.67
C GLU A 276 16.62 0.87 -26.48
N SER A 277 17.34 1.23 -25.43
CA SER A 277 17.30 0.48 -24.17
C SER A 277 16.29 1.12 -23.24
N ALA A 278 15.61 0.32 -22.44
CA ALA A 278 14.64 0.81 -21.45
C ALA A 278 15.30 1.79 -20.48
N ASN A 279 14.53 2.77 -20.00
CA ASN A 279 14.99 3.75 -19.01
C ASN A 279 15.15 3.14 -17.62
N PHE A 280 14.52 1.98 -17.39
CA PHE A 280 14.53 1.29 -16.11
C PHE A 280 14.96 -0.18 -16.27
N LYS A 281 15.46 -0.75 -15.18
CA LYS A 281 15.87 -2.14 -15.06
C LYS A 281 15.26 -2.78 -13.83
N LEU A 282 14.64 -3.96 -13.97
CA LEU A 282 14.19 -4.75 -12.83
C LEU A 282 15.39 -5.26 -12.03
N ILE A 283 15.49 -4.86 -10.78
CA ILE A 283 16.46 -5.43 -9.83
C ILE A 283 15.93 -6.78 -9.36
N THR A 284 14.64 -6.88 -9.06
CA THR A 284 13.99 -8.13 -8.70
C THR A 284 13.13 -8.65 -9.86
N ARG A 285 13.56 -9.72 -10.52
CA ARG A 285 12.73 -10.42 -11.53
C ARG A 285 11.57 -11.20 -10.88
N LYS A 286 11.84 -11.82 -9.73
CA LYS A 286 10.86 -12.43 -8.83
C LYS A 286 10.78 -11.56 -7.57
N PRO A 287 9.64 -11.50 -6.88
CA PRO A 287 9.56 -10.75 -5.64
C PRO A 287 10.48 -11.38 -4.57
N ILE A 288 11.07 -10.57 -3.72
CA ILE A 288 11.68 -11.02 -2.48
C ILE A 288 10.53 -11.31 -1.49
N LEU A 289 10.60 -12.44 -0.83
CA LEU A 289 9.62 -12.90 0.15
C LEU A 289 10.25 -12.87 1.54
N PRO A 290 9.45 -12.71 2.60
CA PRO A 290 9.93 -12.81 3.97
C PRO A 290 10.54 -14.20 4.24
N THR A 291 11.50 -14.27 5.16
CA THR A 291 12.06 -15.54 5.61
C THR A 291 11.05 -16.32 6.46
N GLU A 292 11.28 -17.61 6.65
CA GLU A 292 10.43 -18.45 7.50
C GLU A 292 10.45 -17.94 8.96
N GLU A 293 11.60 -17.48 9.42
CA GLU A 293 11.76 -16.88 10.75
C GLU A 293 10.92 -15.63 10.90
N GLU A 294 10.98 -14.71 9.92
CA GLU A 294 10.17 -13.49 9.93
C GLU A 294 8.67 -13.82 9.92
N MET A 295 8.23 -14.80 9.12
CA MET A 295 6.83 -15.22 9.08
C MET A 295 6.34 -15.86 10.39
N GLN A 296 7.22 -16.50 11.15
CA GLN A 296 6.90 -17.03 12.48
C GLN A 296 6.80 -15.93 13.54
N GLU A 297 7.69 -14.94 13.50
CA GLU A 297 7.70 -13.82 14.44
C GLU A 297 6.62 -12.78 14.13
N ASN A 298 6.32 -12.57 12.85
CA ASN A 298 5.35 -11.59 12.36
C ASN A 298 4.40 -12.20 11.34
N SER A 299 3.24 -12.66 11.80
CA SER A 299 2.21 -13.25 10.92
C SER A 299 1.69 -12.30 9.82
N ARG A 300 1.90 -10.98 9.96
CA ARG A 300 1.52 -9.97 8.95
C ARG A 300 2.44 -10.00 7.73
N SER A 301 3.66 -10.53 7.87
CA SER A 301 4.61 -10.66 6.75
C SER A 301 4.25 -11.77 5.75
N GLN A 302 3.42 -12.74 6.12
CA GLN A 302 3.14 -13.95 5.32
C GLN A 302 2.75 -13.70 3.86
N SER A 303 2.11 -12.58 3.57
CA SER A 303 1.68 -12.23 2.21
C SER A 303 2.54 -11.17 1.54
N ALA A 304 3.56 -10.68 2.23
CA ALA A 304 4.44 -9.61 1.74
C ALA A 304 5.26 -10.04 0.52
N LYS A 305 5.39 -9.13 -0.43
CA LYS A 305 6.21 -9.29 -1.64
C LYS A 305 6.91 -7.98 -1.95
N LEU A 306 8.24 -7.99 -1.90
CA LEU A 306 9.05 -6.82 -2.26
C LEU A 306 9.46 -6.89 -3.72
N ARG A 307 9.24 -5.79 -4.45
CA ARG A 307 9.76 -5.56 -5.80
C ARG A 307 10.60 -4.30 -5.87
N VAL A 308 11.67 -4.36 -6.66
CA VAL A 308 12.62 -3.24 -6.81
C VAL A 308 12.91 -3.01 -8.28
N ILE A 309 12.91 -1.73 -8.67
CA ILE A 309 13.28 -1.25 -10.00
C ILE A 309 14.30 -0.11 -9.88
N GLU A 310 15.20 0.01 -10.84
CA GLU A 310 16.24 1.04 -10.91
C GLU A 310 16.10 1.87 -12.18
N ARG A 311 16.27 3.18 -12.08
CA ARG A 311 16.41 4.05 -13.25
C ARG A 311 17.84 4.00 -13.77
N VAL A 312 18.01 3.63 -15.05
CA VAL A 312 19.33 3.49 -15.69
C VAL A 312 19.64 4.58 -16.71
N LYS A 313 18.62 5.40 -17.06
CA LYS A 313 18.76 6.54 -18.00
C LYS A 313 17.89 7.72 -17.57
#